data_40e7474a7ecc08a94ad9c263c7c9d6a5
#
_entry.id   40e7474a7ecc08a94ad9c263c7c9d6a5
#
_cell.length_a   1.000
_cell.length_b   1.000
_cell.length_c   1.000
_cell.angle_alpha   90.00
_cell.angle_beta   90.00
_cell.angle_gamma   90.00
#
_symmetry.space_group_name_H-M   'P 1'
#
loop_
_entity.id
_entity.type
_entity.pdbx_description
1 polymer ?
#
loop_
_entity_poly.entity_id
_entity_poly.type
_entity_poly.pdbx_seq_one_letter_code
_entity_poly.pdbx_strand_id
1 'polypeptide(L)'
;MKKTLLASSIIALTFTAASTSFAADVGSGTIEFNGTVNTGACTIAPSSVNKEVQLGSVPAASLQTAGSQGPNVDFTLELTDCILDPTASGTDYSKVTVKFTGQMDAAGTLWANTGTATNVGVLFQNASGTNLKTNDTVEQSLNAGTNVINLSARMQALGAATAGSVKSTVAYV
;
A
#
# COMPACT_ATOMS: atom_id res chain seq x y z
N MET A 1 55.59 80.10 -43.90
CA MET A 1 55.59 78.68 -44.18
C MET A 1 54.90 77.98 -43.03
N LYS A 2 53.60 77.71 -43.19
CA LYS A 2 52.74 77.23 -42.06
C LYS A 2 52.48 75.74 -42.24
N LYS A 3 52.89 74.95 -41.31
CA LYS A 3 52.57 73.48 -41.29
C LYS A 3 51.36 73.28 -40.39
N THR A 4 50.27 72.88 -40.98
CA THR A 4 49.06 72.49 -40.28
C THR A 4 49.14 71.00 -39.93
N LEU A 5 49.06 70.66 -38.63
CA LEU A 5 48.94 69.28 -38.15
C LEU A 5 47.46 68.94 -37.98
N LEU A 6 47.01 67.99 -38.80
CA LEU A 6 45.68 67.39 -38.66
C LEU A 6 45.72 66.26 -37.57
N ALA A 7 45.02 66.48 -36.49
CA ALA A 7 44.83 65.47 -35.46
C ALA A 7 43.60 64.59 -35.85
N SER A 8 43.84 63.31 -36.17
CA SER A 8 42.80 62.33 -36.42
C SER A 8 42.34 61.77 -35.12
N SER A 9 41.10 62.03 -34.67
CA SER A 9 40.43 61.41 -33.53
C SER A 9 39.82 60.14 -34.00
N ILE A 10 40.36 59.01 -33.46
CA ILE A 10 39.76 57.68 -33.61
C ILE A 10 38.76 57.46 -32.45
N ILE A 11 37.47 57.47 -32.77
CA ILE A 11 36.41 57.14 -31.86
C ILE A 11 36.26 55.60 -31.86
N ALA A 12 36.73 54.96 -30.84
CA ALA A 12 36.50 53.52 -30.65
C ALA A 12 35.07 53.31 -30.13
N LEU A 13 34.18 52.78 -30.97
CA LEU A 13 32.85 52.31 -30.59
C LEU A 13 33.02 50.98 -29.86
N THR A 14 32.89 50.95 -28.52
CA THR A 14 32.77 49.74 -27.76
C THR A 14 31.34 49.23 -27.86
N PHE A 15 31.13 48.17 -28.66
CA PHE A 15 29.89 47.40 -28.64
C PHE A 15 29.84 46.58 -27.35
N THR A 16 29.05 47.01 -26.38
CA THR A 16 28.67 46.17 -25.24
C THR A 16 27.61 45.18 -25.74
N ALA A 17 28.01 43.94 -25.99
CA ALA A 17 27.08 42.84 -26.22
C ALA A 17 26.33 42.57 -24.91
N ALA A 18 25.11 43.07 -24.80
CA ALA A 18 24.18 42.65 -23.73
C ALA A 18 23.81 41.17 -23.98
N SER A 19 24.42 40.28 -23.26
CA SER A 19 23.98 38.88 -23.22
C SER A 19 22.61 38.80 -22.54
N THR A 20 21.56 38.69 -23.34
CA THR A 20 20.23 38.37 -22.85
C THR A 20 20.26 36.92 -22.34
N SER A 21 20.30 36.76 -21.02
CA SER A 21 20.08 35.47 -20.39
C SER A 21 18.62 35.08 -20.60
N PHE A 22 18.37 34.15 -21.51
CA PHE A 22 17.06 33.52 -21.63
C PHE A 22 16.97 32.51 -20.52
N ALA A 23 16.11 32.74 -19.53
CA ALA A 23 15.70 31.70 -18.62
C ALA A 23 14.94 30.66 -19.44
N ALA A 24 15.48 29.43 -19.52
CA ALA A 24 14.77 28.35 -20.16
C ALA A 24 13.51 28.03 -19.30
N ASP A 25 12.34 28.14 -19.91
CA ASP A 25 11.11 27.67 -19.30
C ASP A 25 11.18 26.12 -19.22
N VAL A 26 11.39 25.61 -18.02
CA VAL A 26 11.52 24.15 -17.76
C VAL A 26 10.19 23.43 -17.75
N GLY A 27 9.10 24.07 -18.12
CA GLY A 27 7.76 23.55 -18.14
C GLY A 27 7.02 23.78 -16.83
N SER A 28 5.73 23.53 -16.87
CA SER A 28 4.83 23.60 -15.72
C SER A 28 4.27 22.21 -15.42
N GLY A 29 4.00 21.95 -14.16
CA GLY A 29 3.36 20.71 -13.68
C GLY A 29 2.34 21.03 -12.59
N THR A 30 1.44 20.11 -12.36
CA THR A 30 0.48 20.17 -11.24
C THR A 30 0.86 19.16 -10.20
N ILE A 31 0.71 19.53 -8.91
CA ILE A 31 0.79 18.63 -7.77
C ILE A 31 -0.60 18.61 -7.17
N GLU A 32 -1.18 17.42 -7.08
CA GLU A 32 -2.48 17.21 -6.46
C GLU A 32 -2.30 16.60 -5.07
N PHE A 33 -2.91 17.23 -4.07
CA PHE A 33 -2.90 16.76 -2.69
C PHE A 33 -4.29 16.20 -2.35
N ASN A 34 -4.37 14.92 -2.08
CA ASN A 34 -5.60 14.23 -1.69
C ASN A 34 -5.46 13.69 -0.27
N GLY A 35 -6.48 13.88 0.54
CA GLY A 35 -6.52 13.40 1.91
C GLY A 35 -7.94 13.22 2.40
N THR A 36 -8.12 12.42 3.44
CA THR A 36 -9.40 12.23 4.12
C THR A 36 -9.24 12.48 5.60
N VAL A 37 -10.27 13.08 6.20
CA VAL A 37 -10.42 13.20 7.66
C VAL A 37 -11.47 12.18 8.09
N ASN A 38 -11.12 11.30 9.02
CA ASN A 38 -12.05 10.34 9.58
C ASN A 38 -12.41 10.69 11.03
N THR A 39 -13.45 10.06 11.55
CA THR A 39 -13.91 10.22 12.95
C THR A 39 -13.44 9.09 13.86
N GLY A 40 -12.62 8.15 13.35
CA GLY A 40 -12.09 7.02 14.11
C GLY A 40 -10.96 7.44 15.04
N ALA A 41 -10.66 6.59 16.01
CA ALA A 41 -9.57 6.80 16.94
C ALA A 41 -8.19 6.68 16.28
N CYS A 42 -8.07 5.99 15.14
CA CYS A 42 -6.83 5.71 14.43
C CYS A 42 -6.98 5.98 12.94
N THR A 43 -5.84 6.09 12.26
CA THR A 43 -5.73 6.10 10.79
C THR A 43 -5.10 4.80 10.32
N ILE A 44 -5.59 4.25 9.21
CA ILE A 44 -4.95 3.09 8.56
C ILE A 44 -3.68 3.59 7.87
N ALA A 45 -2.54 3.00 8.16
CA ALA A 45 -1.28 3.35 7.51
C ALA A 45 -1.39 3.19 5.98
N PRO A 46 -0.81 4.09 5.16
CA PRO A 46 -0.87 3.99 3.71
C PRO A 46 -0.37 2.64 3.16
N SER A 47 0.62 2.03 3.82
CA SER A 47 1.15 0.70 3.51
C SER A 47 0.15 -0.43 3.73
N SER A 48 -0.93 -0.17 4.43
CA SER A 48 -1.99 -1.13 4.77
C SER A 48 -3.28 -0.93 3.96
N VAL A 49 -3.52 0.26 3.40
CA VAL A 49 -4.78 0.58 2.67
C VAL A 49 -5.03 -0.36 1.48
N ASN A 50 -4.01 -0.68 0.68
CA ASN A 50 -4.10 -1.61 -0.44
C ASN A 50 -2.99 -2.65 -0.31
N LYS A 51 -3.03 -3.42 0.79
CA LYS A 51 -1.99 -4.38 1.14
C LYS A 51 -1.94 -5.52 0.13
N GLU A 52 -0.80 -5.69 -0.52
CA GLU A 52 -0.50 -6.83 -1.35
C GLU A 52 0.33 -7.85 -0.56
N VAL A 53 -0.12 -9.10 -0.54
CA VAL A 53 0.56 -10.20 0.15
C VAL A 53 1.00 -11.23 -0.90
N GLN A 54 2.30 -11.39 -1.06
CA GLN A 54 2.89 -12.31 -2.02
C GLN A 54 2.99 -13.71 -1.39
N LEU A 55 2.13 -14.64 -1.81
CA LEU A 55 2.10 -16.00 -1.28
C LEU A 55 3.23 -16.90 -1.86
N GLY A 56 4.01 -16.36 -2.79
CA GLY A 56 5.11 -17.07 -3.43
C GLY A 56 4.65 -18.10 -4.47
N SER A 57 5.51 -19.09 -4.74
CA SER A 57 5.25 -20.17 -5.68
C SER A 57 5.31 -21.51 -4.96
N VAL A 58 4.31 -22.34 -5.17
CA VAL A 58 4.21 -23.69 -4.60
C VAL A 58 4.04 -24.69 -5.73
N PRO A 59 4.86 -25.78 -5.81
CA PRO A 59 4.67 -26.82 -6.79
C PRO A 59 3.27 -27.46 -6.66
N ALA A 60 2.56 -27.64 -7.77
CA ALA A 60 1.25 -28.30 -7.76
C ALA A 60 1.32 -29.72 -7.15
N ALA A 61 2.47 -30.40 -7.30
CA ALA A 61 2.71 -31.71 -6.69
C ALA A 61 2.64 -31.70 -5.15
N SER A 62 2.87 -30.56 -4.50
CA SER A 62 2.74 -30.43 -3.04
C SER A 62 1.30 -30.16 -2.59
N LEU A 63 0.40 -29.87 -3.53
CA LEU A 63 -1.00 -29.53 -3.27
C LEU A 63 -1.96 -30.53 -3.93
N GLN A 64 -1.64 -31.83 -3.89
CA GLN A 64 -2.40 -32.88 -4.55
C GLN A 64 -3.55 -33.44 -3.69
N THR A 65 -3.53 -33.20 -2.41
CA THR A 65 -4.54 -33.74 -1.47
C THR A 65 -5.24 -32.57 -0.78
N ALA A 66 -6.56 -32.68 -0.61
CA ALA A 66 -7.32 -31.69 0.13
C ALA A 66 -6.70 -31.48 1.54
N GLY A 67 -6.55 -30.21 1.91
CA GLY A 67 -5.90 -29.82 3.17
C GLY A 67 -4.37 -29.64 3.08
N SER A 68 -3.69 -30.07 2.01
CA SER A 68 -2.26 -29.77 1.80
C SER A 68 -2.06 -28.25 1.71
N GLN A 69 -1.00 -27.76 2.35
CA GLN A 69 -0.75 -26.33 2.51
C GLN A 69 0.61 -25.92 1.95
N GLY A 70 0.67 -24.73 1.39
CA GLY A 70 1.91 -24.04 1.07
C GLY A 70 2.54 -23.37 2.31
N PRO A 71 3.70 -22.73 2.13
CA PRO A 71 4.35 -21.94 3.18
C PRO A 71 3.43 -20.86 3.72
N ASN A 72 3.54 -20.60 5.03
CA ASN A 72 2.85 -19.49 5.66
C ASN A 72 3.54 -18.18 5.32
N VAL A 73 2.77 -17.14 5.05
CA VAL A 73 3.25 -15.78 4.83
C VAL A 73 2.61 -14.89 5.88
N ASP A 74 3.43 -14.37 6.78
CA ASP A 74 2.99 -13.44 7.80
C ASP A 74 2.98 -12.02 7.24
N PHE A 75 1.98 -11.24 7.63
CA PHE A 75 1.86 -9.84 7.26
C PHE A 75 1.11 -9.07 8.34
N THR A 76 1.14 -7.75 8.24
CA THR A 76 0.54 -6.87 9.24
C THR A 76 -0.37 -5.85 8.60
N LEU A 77 -1.44 -5.48 9.31
CA LEU A 77 -2.17 -4.23 9.10
C LEU A 77 -1.74 -3.26 10.19
N GLU A 78 -1.30 -2.09 9.78
CA GLU A 78 -0.80 -1.04 10.67
C GLU A 78 -1.82 0.08 10.80
N LEU A 79 -2.06 0.49 12.04
CA LEU A 79 -2.85 1.64 12.41
C LEU A 79 -1.92 2.67 13.02
N THR A 80 -2.02 3.92 12.59
CA THR A 80 -1.20 5.03 13.05
C THR A 80 -2.06 6.13 13.68
N ASP A 81 -1.39 7.03 14.37
CA ASP A 81 -2.00 8.23 14.95
C ASP A 81 -3.19 7.93 15.85
N CYS A 82 -3.13 6.80 16.58
CA CYS A 82 -4.20 6.41 17.48
C CYS A 82 -4.26 7.34 18.69
N ILE A 83 -5.42 7.99 18.88
CA ILE A 83 -5.74 8.85 20.01
C ILE A 83 -6.87 8.18 20.79
N LEU A 84 -6.57 7.73 22.01
CA LEU A 84 -7.51 6.92 22.81
C LEU A 84 -8.67 7.75 23.40
N ASP A 85 -8.42 9.02 23.70
CA ASP A 85 -9.45 10.00 24.11
C ASP A 85 -9.43 11.24 23.19
N PRO A 86 -10.01 11.15 21.98
CA PRO A 86 -9.93 12.22 20.98
C PRO A 86 -10.71 13.48 21.35
N THR A 87 -11.59 13.42 22.35
CA THR A 87 -12.47 14.53 22.71
C THR A 87 -12.25 15.07 24.11
N ALA A 88 -11.36 14.43 24.89
CA ALA A 88 -11.19 14.69 26.32
C ALA A 88 -12.52 14.68 27.09
N SER A 89 -13.50 13.92 26.58
CA SER A 89 -14.86 13.84 27.11
C SER A 89 -15.12 12.60 27.95
N GLY A 90 -14.06 11.81 28.21
CA GLY A 90 -14.14 10.57 28.98
C GLY A 90 -14.69 9.36 28.20
N THR A 91 -14.69 9.44 26.87
CA THR A 91 -14.97 8.28 26.00
C THR A 91 -13.65 7.73 25.48
N ASP A 92 -13.11 6.74 26.16
CA ASP A 92 -11.86 6.11 25.78
C ASP A 92 -12.08 5.01 24.75
N TYR A 93 -11.31 5.06 23.65
CA TYR A 93 -11.23 3.97 22.72
C TYR A 93 -10.18 2.97 23.18
N SER A 94 -10.60 1.80 23.63
CA SER A 94 -9.71 0.77 24.19
C SER A 94 -9.36 -0.35 23.21
N LYS A 95 -10.13 -0.48 22.12
CA LYS A 95 -9.93 -1.52 21.11
C LYS A 95 -10.42 -1.12 19.73
N VAL A 96 -9.87 -1.76 18.72
CA VAL A 96 -10.35 -1.75 17.34
C VAL A 96 -10.87 -3.13 17.00
N THR A 97 -11.93 -3.18 16.20
CA THR A 97 -12.48 -4.41 15.63
C THR A 97 -12.36 -4.30 14.11
N VAL A 98 -11.61 -5.21 13.51
CA VAL A 98 -11.45 -5.28 12.05
C VAL A 98 -12.30 -6.42 11.52
N LYS A 99 -13.23 -6.11 10.64
CA LYS A 99 -14.10 -7.08 9.98
C LYS A 99 -13.59 -7.36 8.57
N PHE A 100 -13.54 -8.64 8.19
CA PHE A 100 -13.10 -9.10 6.87
C PHE A 100 -14.27 -9.55 6.02
N THR A 101 -14.30 -9.14 4.75
CA THR A 101 -15.35 -9.50 3.80
C THR A 101 -14.76 -9.85 2.44
N GLY A 102 -15.40 -10.78 1.73
CA GLY A 102 -14.98 -11.20 0.40
C GLY A 102 -15.60 -12.54 0.01
N GLN A 103 -15.14 -13.08 -1.09
CA GLN A 103 -15.68 -14.32 -1.64
C GLN A 103 -15.01 -15.55 -1.02
N MET A 104 -15.82 -16.50 -0.57
CA MET A 104 -15.38 -17.79 -0.11
C MET A 104 -15.49 -18.85 -1.22
N ASP A 105 -14.78 -19.96 -1.06
CA ASP A 105 -14.97 -21.16 -1.84
C ASP A 105 -16.38 -21.75 -1.65
N ALA A 106 -16.79 -22.70 -2.48
CA ALA A 106 -18.12 -23.30 -2.41
C ALA A 106 -18.43 -23.98 -1.07
N ALA A 107 -17.39 -24.44 -0.33
CA ALA A 107 -17.53 -25.05 0.97
C ALA A 107 -17.54 -24.01 2.13
N GLY A 108 -17.24 -22.73 1.85
CA GLY A 108 -17.14 -21.67 2.86
C GLY A 108 -15.96 -21.88 3.82
N THR A 109 -14.89 -22.52 3.36
CA THR A 109 -13.74 -22.88 4.21
C THR A 109 -12.50 -22.04 3.93
N LEU A 110 -12.28 -21.69 2.66
CA LEU A 110 -11.15 -20.89 2.19
C LEU A 110 -11.63 -19.66 1.44
N TRP A 111 -10.80 -18.65 1.38
CA TRP A 111 -11.04 -17.51 0.49
C TRP A 111 -10.85 -17.95 -0.95
N ALA A 112 -11.84 -17.65 -1.79
CA ALA A 112 -11.91 -18.13 -3.15
C ALA A 112 -10.72 -17.68 -3.98
N ASN A 113 -10.18 -18.59 -4.77
CA ASN A 113 -9.20 -18.27 -5.80
C ASN A 113 -9.93 -17.77 -7.06
N THR A 114 -9.59 -16.59 -7.53
CA THR A 114 -10.05 -16.01 -8.80
C THR A 114 -8.98 -16.11 -9.89
N GLY A 115 -7.84 -16.71 -9.59
CA GLY A 115 -6.79 -17.00 -10.56
C GLY A 115 -7.08 -18.26 -11.39
N THR A 116 -6.10 -18.72 -12.15
CA THR A 116 -6.26 -19.83 -13.12
C THR A 116 -6.02 -21.21 -12.52
N ALA A 117 -5.36 -21.31 -11.35
CA ALA A 117 -5.20 -22.59 -10.65
C ALA A 117 -6.57 -23.08 -10.14
N THR A 118 -6.82 -24.39 -10.22
CA THR A 118 -8.05 -24.99 -9.72
C THR A 118 -7.79 -25.81 -8.45
N ASN A 119 -8.84 -26.10 -7.68
CA ASN A 119 -8.79 -26.86 -6.44
C ASN A 119 -7.81 -26.29 -5.39
N VAL A 120 -7.68 -24.98 -5.35
CA VAL A 120 -6.85 -24.27 -4.36
C VAL A 120 -7.56 -22.99 -3.94
N GLY A 121 -7.44 -22.63 -2.68
CA GLY A 121 -7.91 -21.38 -2.10
C GLY A 121 -6.85 -20.78 -1.19
N VAL A 122 -7.18 -19.66 -0.57
CA VAL A 122 -6.31 -18.99 0.40
C VAL A 122 -6.87 -19.22 1.81
N LEU A 123 -6.05 -19.82 2.66
CA LEU A 123 -6.29 -19.89 4.10
C LEU A 123 -5.76 -18.61 4.73
N PHE A 124 -6.63 -17.88 5.39
CA PHE A 124 -6.30 -16.63 6.07
C PHE A 124 -6.51 -16.79 7.58
N GLN A 125 -5.56 -16.35 8.39
CA GLN A 125 -5.55 -16.58 9.83
C GLN A 125 -5.15 -15.32 10.60
N ASN A 126 -5.65 -15.23 11.83
CA ASN A 126 -5.18 -14.23 12.79
C ASN A 126 -3.87 -14.69 13.48
N ALA A 127 -3.32 -13.85 14.34
CA ALA A 127 -2.10 -14.12 15.10
C ALA A 127 -2.15 -15.40 15.98
N SER A 128 -3.35 -15.83 16.39
CA SER A 128 -3.56 -17.04 17.17
C SER A 128 -3.69 -18.31 16.31
N GLY A 129 -3.58 -18.19 14.98
CA GLY A 129 -3.76 -19.30 14.05
C GLY A 129 -5.23 -19.66 13.80
N THR A 130 -6.17 -18.84 14.23
CA THR A 130 -7.60 -19.05 13.96
C THR A 130 -7.91 -18.66 12.52
N ASN A 131 -8.60 -19.55 11.79
CA ASN A 131 -9.02 -19.28 10.43
C ASN A 131 -10.07 -18.17 10.40
N LEU A 132 -9.83 -17.18 9.55
CA LEU A 132 -10.72 -16.07 9.31
C LEU A 132 -11.52 -16.32 8.03
N LYS A 133 -12.82 -16.18 8.12
CA LYS A 133 -13.79 -16.29 7.03
C LYS A 133 -14.45 -14.96 6.76
N THR A 134 -15.27 -14.90 5.73
CA THR A 134 -16.07 -13.70 5.44
C THR A 134 -17.00 -13.39 6.63
N ASN A 135 -17.05 -12.12 7.00
CA ASN A 135 -17.72 -11.53 8.16
C ASN A 135 -17.07 -11.82 9.54
N ASP A 136 -16.01 -12.59 9.61
CA ASP A 136 -15.24 -12.73 10.87
C ASP A 136 -14.54 -11.41 11.22
N THR A 137 -14.29 -11.25 12.51
CA THR A 137 -13.64 -10.07 13.08
C THR A 137 -12.39 -10.44 13.87
N VAL A 138 -11.45 -9.51 13.88
CA VAL A 138 -10.28 -9.53 14.76
C VAL A 138 -10.35 -8.31 15.66
N GLU A 139 -10.30 -8.52 16.97
CA GLU A 139 -10.19 -7.45 17.94
C GLU A 139 -8.75 -7.27 18.37
N GLN A 140 -8.32 -6.02 18.45
CA GLN A 140 -6.99 -5.61 18.91
C GLN A 140 -7.14 -4.52 19.97
N SER A 141 -6.52 -4.70 21.14
CA SER A 141 -6.40 -3.63 22.12
C SER A 141 -5.56 -2.49 21.55
N LEU A 142 -6.01 -1.26 21.75
CA LEU A 142 -5.33 -0.07 21.26
C LEU A 142 -4.38 0.51 22.30
N ASN A 143 -3.24 0.96 21.82
CA ASN A 143 -2.31 1.85 22.51
C ASN A 143 -2.26 3.19 21.77
N ALA A 144 -1.92 4.27 22.45
CA ALA A 144 -1.69 5.55 21.80
C ALA A 144 -0.54 5.44 20.79
N GLY A 145 -0.68 6.09 19.63
CA GLY A 145 0.29 6.05 18.55
C GLY A 145 0.05 4.90 17.56
N THR A 146 1.05 4.04 17.36
CA THR A 146 0.99 2.97 16.34
C THR A 146 0.54 1.65 16.94
N ASN A 147 -0.35 0.95 16.24
CA ASN A 147 -0.82 -0.40 16.56
C ASN A 147 -0.67 -1.30 15.34
N VAL A 148 -0.42 -2.59 15.59
CA VAL A 148 -0.16 -3.58 14.54
C VAL A 148 -1.05 -4.78 14.74
N ILE A 149 -1.79 -5.15 13.70
CA ILE A 149 -2.61 -6.37 13.68
C ILE A 149 -1.84 -7.41 12.87
N ASN A 150 -1.40 -8.48 13.53
CA ASN A 150 -0.66 -9.57 12.91
C ASN A 150 -1.62 -10.59 12.29
N LEU A 151 -1.36 -10.94 11.06
CA LEU A 151 -2.16 -11.83 10.24
C LEU A 151 -1.24 -12.74 9.44
N SER A 152 -1.79 -13.84 8.94
CA SER A 152 -1.04 -14.72 8.05
C SER A 152 -1.94 -15.34 6.97
N ALA A 153 -1.34 -15.68 5.84
CA ALA A 153 -2.02 -16.34 4.74
C ALA A 153 -1.15 -17.41 4.08
N ARG A 154 -1.80 -18.42 3.52
CA ARG A 154 -1.15 -19.46 2.74
C ARG A 154 -2.10 -20.05 1.71
N MET A 155 -1.55 -20.67 0.68
CA MET A 155 -2.33 -21.49 -0.24
C MET A 155 -2.71 -22.80 0.42
N GLN A 156 -3.93 -23.26 0.21
CA GLN A 156 -4.39 -24.58 0.66
C GLN A 156 -5.19 -25.28 -0.43
N ALA A 157 -4.91 -26.57 -0.60
CA ALA A 157 -5.60 -27.41 -1.56
C ALA A 157 -7.00 -27.80 -1.08
N LEU A 158 -7.97 -27.74 -2.00
CA LEU A 158 -9.33 -28.28 -1.88
C LEU A 158 -9.42 -29.69 -2.47
N GLY A 159 -8.41 -30.12 -3.21
CA GLY A 159 -8.24 -31.37 -3.92
C GLY A 159 -6.95 -31.36 -4.69
N ALA A 160 -6.79 -32.15 -5.74
CA ALA A 160 -5.61 -32.09 -6.59
C ALA A 160 -5.56 -30.75 -7.32
N ALA A 161 -4.64 -29.88 -6.87
CA ALA A 161 -4.48 -28.55 -7.44
C ALA A 161 -3.81 -28.61 -8.83
N THR A 162 -4.24 -27.74 -9.72
CA THR A 162 -3.57 -27.56 -11.02
C THR A 162 -2.59 -26.40 -10.96
N ALA A 163 -1.59 -26.42 -11.85
CA ALA A 163 -0.71 -25.28 -12.05
C ALA A 163 -1.51 -24.07 -12.58
N GLY A 164 -1.18 -22.89 -12.10
CA GLY A 164 -1.85 -21.65 -12.49
C GLY A 164 -1.59 -20.54 -11.47
N SER A 165 -2.21 -19.40 -11.69
CA SER A 165 -2.15 -18.27 -10.74
C SER A 165 -3.15 -18.47 -9.61
N VAL A 166 -2.79 -18.00 -8.42
CA VAL A 166 -3.68 -17.89 -7.26
C VAL A 166 -3.85 -16.42 -6.94
N LYS A 167 -5.10 -15.96 -6.91
CA LYS A 167 -5.47 -14.60 -6.53
C LYS A 167 -6.73 -14.64 -5.68
N SER A 168 -6.69 -13.97 -4.54
CA SER A 168 -7.86 -13.78 -3.68
C SER A 168 -7.90 -12.33 -3.22
N THR A 169 -9.09 -11.78 -3.05
CA THR A 169 -9.29 -10.40 -2.59
C THR A 169 -10.14 -10.43 -1.34
N VAL A 170 -9.62 -9.80 -0.29
CA VAL A 170 -10.28 -9.64 1.00
C VAL A 170 -10.38 -8.15 1.27
N ALA A 171 -11.59 -7.65 1.47
CA ALA A 171 -11.82 -6.30 1.96
C ALA A 171 -11.88 -6.31 3.49
N TYR A 172 -11.47 -5.23 4.11
CA TYR A 172 -11.56 -5.05 5.56
C TYR A 172 -12.05 -3.65 5.93
N VAL A 173 -12.73 -3.53 7.03
CA VAL A 173 -13.24 -2.28 7.61
C VAL A 173 -13.03 -2.27 9.11
#